data_8b7a74d7bfc3c894fe44c094fc989b4a
#
_entry.id   8b7a74d7bfc3c894fe44c094fc989b4a
#
_cell.length_a   1.000
_cell.length_b   1.000
_cell.length_c   1.000
_cell.angle_alpha   90.00
_cell.angle_beta   90.00
_cell.angle_gamma   90.00
#
_symmetry.space_group_name_H-M   'P 1'
#
loop_
_entity.id
_entity.type
_entity.pdbx_description
1 polymer ?
#
loop_
_entity_poly.entity_id
_entity_poly.type
_entity_poly.pdbx_seq_one_letter_code
_entity_poly.pdbx_strand_id
1 'polypeptide(L)'
;MKISYAITVCNEYEEIQKLISTLMLNTNGEDEVIVLFDKKAGTAEVWEYLVGLQSQDLIKAYPKTFKGHFGDWKNYLSSLCTGDFIFQIDADE
;
A
#
# COMPACT_ATOMS: atom_id res chain seq x y z
N MET A 1 -0.93 -17.02 11.52
CA MET A 1 -1.74 -15.80 11.59
C MET A 1 -1.30 -14.86 10.48
N LYS A 2 -2.25 -14.35 9.68
CA LYS A 2 -1.96 -13.49 8.54
C LYS A 2 -2.13 -12.02 8.93
N ILE A 3 -1.13 -11.20 8.58
CA ILE A 3 -1.18 -9.76 8.79
C ILE A 3 -1.28 -9.07 7.43
N SER A 4 -2.21 -8.12 7.30
CA SER A 4 -2.31 -7.26 6.13
C SER A 4 -1.64 -5.93 6.46
N TYR A 5 -0.56 -5.61 5.77
CA TYR A 5 0.09 -4.31 5.86
C TYR A 5 -0.55 -3.39 4.83
N ALA A 6 -1.36 -2.45 5.30
CA ALA A 6 -2.19 -1.61 4.46
C ALA A 6 -1.59 -0.22 4.36
N ILE A 7 -1.14 0.17 3.17
CA ILE A 7 -0.36 1.39 2.94
C ILE A 7 -1.13 2.34 2.04
N THR A 8 -1.13 3.64 2.40
CA THR A 8 -1.61 4.69 1.51
C THR A 8 -0.41 5.47 0.97
N VAL A 9 -0.42 5.80 -0.32
CA VAL A 9 0.67 6.52 -0.97
C VAL A 9 0.14 7.36 -2.12
N CYS A 10 0.79 8.49 -2.39
CA CYS A 10 0.51 9.28 -3.60
C CYS A 10 1.81 9.66 -4.32
N ASN A 11 2.59 10.61 -3.78
CA ASN A 11 3.82 11.08 -4.44
C ASN A 11 5.10 10.77 -3.65
N GLU A 12 5.01 9.98 -2.58
CA GLU A 12 6.13 9.68 -1.69
C GLU A 12 7.02 8.57 -2.27
N TYR A 13 7.75 8.86 -3.33
CA TYR A 13 8.52 7.86 -4.06
C TYR A 13 9.65 7.24 -3.22
N GLU A 14 10.47 8.07 -2.58
CA GLU A 14 11.56 7.57 -1.75
C GLU A 14 11.03 6.87 -0.51
N GLU A 15 10.04 7.46 0.13
CA GLU A 15 9.44 6.94 1.36
C GLU A 15 8.78 5.58 1.12
N ILE A 16 8.05 5.40 0.02
CA ILE A 16 7.40 4.13 -0.26
C ILE A 16 8.42 3.02 -0.54
N GLN A 17 9.51 3.36 -1.20
CA GLN A 17 10.58 2.38 -1.45
C GLN A 17 11.19 1.89 -0.14
N LYS A 18 11.51 2.81 0.77
CA LYS A 18 12.07 2.47 2.07
C LYS A 18 11.11 1.63 2.90
N LEU A 19 9.84 2.03 2.92
CA LEU A 19 8.82 1.34 3.70
C LEU A 19 8.62 -0.09 3.21
N ILE A 20 8.43 -0.27 1.92
CA ILE A 20 8.21 -1.61 1.36
C ILE A 20 9.45 -2.49 1.52
N SER A 21 10.65 -1.93 1.32
CA SER A 21 11.89 -2.68 1.53
C SER A 21 11.99 -3.18 2.97
N THR A 22 11.65 -2.33 3.94
CA THR A 22 11.67 -2.71 5.35
C THR A 22 10.63 -3.80 5.63
N LEU A 23 9.43 -3.67 5.09
CA LEU A 23 8.38 -4.68 5.28
C LEU A 23 8.78 -6.02 4.69
N MET A 24 9.39 -6.03 3.50
CA MET A 24 9.83 -7.27 2.85
C MET A 24 10.84 -8.04 3.70
N LEU A 25 11.65 -7.33 4.49
CA LEU A 25 12.61 -7.97 5.39
C LEU A 25 11.96 -8.54 6.65
N ASN A 26 10.78 -8.08 7.01
CA ASN A 26 10.15 -8.39 8.30
C ASN A 26 8.84 -9.17 8.20
N THR A 27 8.30 -9.37 7.00
CA THR A 27 7.08 -10.14 6.81
C THR A 27 7.41 -11.60 6.56
N ASN A 28 6.47 -12.46 6.85
CA ASN A 28 6.60 -13.87 6.49
C ASN A 28 5.70 -14.20 5.28
N GLY A 29 5.79 -15.42 4.76
CA GLY A 29 5.14 -15.79 3.49
C GLY A 29 3.63 -15.78 3.50
N GLU A 30 2.99 -15.77 4.67
CA GLU A 30 1.52 -15.71 4.73
C GLU A 30 0.97 -14.29 4.81
N ASP A 31 1.83 -13.30 5.12
CA ASP A 31 1.41 -11.91 5.22
C ASP A 31 1.20 -11.30 3.83
N GLU A 32 0.43 -10.22 3.77
CA GLU A 32 0.21 -9.51 2.50
C GLU A 32 0.50 -8.02 2.68
N VAL A 33 0.92 -7.37 1.59
CA VAL A 33 1.11 -5.92 1.54
C VAL A 33 0.10 -5.38 0.53
N ILE A 34 -0.81 -4.54 1.01
CA ILE A 34 -1.87 -3.93 0.19
C ILE A 34 -1.57 -2.44 0.11
N VAL A 35 -1.45 -1.91 -1.10
CA VAL A 35 -1.11 -0.50 -1.31
C VAL A 35 -2.25 0.20 -2.05
N LEU A 36 -2.76 1.26 -1.47
CA LEU A 36 -3.77 2.11 -2.10
C LEU A 36 -3.10 3.38 -2.61
N PHE A 37 -3.09 3.54 -3.93
CA PHE A 37 -2.43 4.65 -4.60
C PHE A 37 -3.46 5.72 -4.97
N ASP A 38 -3.22 6.97 -4.53
CA ASP A 38 -4.06 8.11 -4.88
C ASP A 38 -3.72 8.59 -6.29
N LYS A 39 -4.59 8.34 -7.24
CA LYS A 39 -4.42 8.74 -8.63
C LYS A 39 -4.44 10.25 -8.82
N LYS A 40 -5.10 10.98 -7.94
CA LYS A 40 -5.27 12.42 -8.08
C LYS A 40 -3.97 13.17 -7.78
N ALA A 41 -3.30 12.82 -6.69
CA ALA A 41 -2.07 13.48 -6.26
C ALA A 41 -0.82 12.65 -6.53
N GLY A 42 -0.97 11.42 -7.00
CA GLY A 42 0.14 10.51 -7.19
C GLY A 42 0.94 10.78 -8.45
N THR A 43 2.18 10.33 -8.46
CA THR A 43 3.08 10.49 -9.58
C THR A 43 3.21 9.19 -10.36
N ALA A 44 3.57 9.30 -11.65
CA ALA A 44 3.76 8.14 -12.50
C ALA A 44 4.88 7.24 -11.98
N GLU A 45 5.96 7.82 -11.45
CA GLU A 45 7.09 7.02 -10.96
C GLU A 45 6.70 6.16 -9.75
N VAL A 46 5.82 6.65 -8.88
CA VAL A 46 5.31 5.86 -7.76
C VAL A 46 4.48 4.70 -8.30
N TRP A 47 3.56 4.98 -9.22
CA TRP A 47 2.71 3.96 -9.77
C TRP A 47 3.52 2.87 -10.51
N GLU A 48 4.50 3.27 -11.31
CA GLU A 48 5.36 2.33 -12.03
C GLU A 48 6.14 1.43 -11.07
N TYR A 49 6.63 1.99 -9.97
CA TYR A 49 7.30 1.22 -8.94
C TYR A 49 6.38 0.16 -8.34
N LEU A 50 5.14 0.55 -8.01
CA LEU A 50 4.15 -0.36 -7.43
C LEU A 50 3.77 -1.46 -8.41
N VAL A 51 3.54 -1.12 -9.67
CA VAL A 51 3.21 -2.10 -10.71
C VAL A 51 4.34 -3.10 -10.89
N GLY A 52 5.59 -2.64 -10.85
CA GLY A 52 6.74 -3.53 -10.93
C GLY A 52 6.77 -4.57 -9.81
N LEU A 53 6.48 -4.14 -8.57
CA LEU A 53 6.41 -5.07 -7.44
C LEU A 53 5.21 -6.01 -7.53
N GLN A 54 4.06 -5.50 -7.98
CA GLN A 54 2.87 -6.32 -8.14
C GLN A 54 3.08 -7.40 -9.19
N SER A 55 3.79 -7.09 -10.26
CA SER A 55 4.08 -8.07 -11.31
C SER A 55 4.97 -9.22 -10.81
N GLN A 56 5.67 -9.01 -9.71
CA GLN A 56 6.48 -10.04 -9.04
C GLN A 56 5.71 -10.72 -7.89
N ASP A 57 4.43 -10.44 -7.73
CA ASP A 57 3.57 -10.97 -6.67
C ASP A 57 4.03 -10.59 -5.25
N LEU A 58 4.79 -9.49 -5.12
CA LEU A 58 5.27 -9.03 -3.82
C LEU A 58 4.25 -8.18 -3.07
N ILE A 59 3.42 -7.46 -3.81
CA ILE A 59 2.37 -6.59 -3.24
C ILE A 59 1.12 -6.68 -4.10
N LYS A 60 0.02 -6.11 -3.57
CA LYS A 60 -1.20 -5.84 -4.35
C LYS A 60 -1.43 -4.34 -4.32
N ALA A 61 -1.43 -3.69 -5.48
CA ALA A 61 -1.58 -2.25 -5.60
C ALA A 61 -2.89 -1.90 -6.28
N TYR A 62 -3.63 -0.95 -5.70
CA TYR A 62 -4.94 -0.54 -6.19
C TYR A 62 -4.95 0.98 -6.41
N PRO A 63 -5.26 1.46 -7.61
CA PRO A 63 -5.40 2.89 -7.84
C PRO A 63 -6.81 3.36 -7.53
N LYS A 64 -6.94 4.54 -6.91
CA LYS A 64 -8.23 5.15 -6.64
C LYS A 64 -8.04 6.65 -6.45
N THR A 65 -9.03 7.44 -6.88
CA THR A 65 -8.99 8.89 -6.68
C THR A 65 -9.48 9.23 -5.27
N PHE A 66 -8.63 9.95 -4.52
CA PHE A 66 -9.00 10.44 -3.18
C PHE A 66 -10.02 11.57 -3.33
N LYS A 67 -11.13 11.46 -2.58
CA LYS A 67 -12.25 12.41 -2.70
C LYS A 67 -12.43 13.29 -1.46
N GLY A 68 -11.39 13.43 -0.64
CA GLY A 68 -11.40 14.34 0.51
C GLY A 68 -11.92 13.77 1.82
N HIS A 69 -12.27 12.49 1.85
CA HIS A 69 -12.80 11.84 3.06
C HIS A 69 -11.86 10.74 3.54
N PHE A 70 -11.01 11.06 4.54
CA PHE A 70 -10.03 10.10 5.04
C PHE A 70 -10.66 8.84 5.62
N GLY A 71 -11.79 8.97 6.31
CA GLY A 71 -12.48 7.81 6.86
C GLY A 71 -12.90 6.82 5.77
N ASP A 72 -13.49 7.32 4.69
CA ASP A 72 -13.89 6.49 3.56
C ASP A 72 -12.67 5.87 2.87
N TRP A 73 -11.58 6.64 2.75
CA TRP A 73 -10.34 6.17 2.15
C TRP A 73 -9.75 4.99 2.93
N LYS A 74 -9.64 5.16 4.25
CA LYS A 74 -9.12 4.10 5.14
C LYS A 74 -10.04 2.88 5.17
N ASN A 75 -11.36 3.10 5.16
CA ASN A 75 -12.32 2.00 5.12
C ASN A 75 -12.22 1.21 3.82
N TYR A 76 -12.04 1.91 2.69
CA TYR A 76 -11.85 1.24 1.42
C TYR A 76 -10.57 0.39 1.44
N LEU A 77 -9.48 0.96 1.95
CA LEU A 77 -8.21 0.23 2.08
C LEU A 77 -8.40 -1.03 2.93
N SER A 78 -9.08 -0.91 4.07
CA SER A 78 -9.33 -2.06 4.94
C SER A 78 -10.16 -3.14 4.24
N SER A 79 -11.10 -2.74 3.37
CA SER A 79 -11.94 -3.69 2.63
C SER A 79 -11.15 -4.54 1.64
N LEU A 80 -9.97 -4.08 1.23
CA LEU A 80 -9.09 -4.82 0.32
C LEU A 80 -8.24 -5.86 1.04
N CYS A 81 -8.15 -5.78 2.35
CA CYS A 81 -7.28 -6.63 3.16
C CYS A 81 -7.97 -7.93 3.53
N THR A 82 -7.21 -9.04 3.55
CA THR A 82 -7.75 -10.36 3.85
C THR A 82 -7.12 -11.00 5.08
N GLY A 83 -6.20 -10.31 5.76
CA GLY A 83 -5.52 -10.85 6.92
C GLY A 83 -6.38 -10.84 8.18
N ASP A 84 -5.91 -11.57 9.19
CA ASP A 84 -6.54 -11.62 10.51
C ASP A 84 -6.39 -10.29 11.24
N PHE A 85 -5.27 -9.59 10.98
CA PHE A 85 -4.99 -8.26 11.52
C PHE A 85 -4.63 -7.33 10.38
N ILE A 86 -5.03 -6.05 10.51
CA ILE A 86 -4.72 -5.02 9.54
C ILE A 86 -3.86 -3.96 10.21
N PHE A 87 -2.67 -3.72 9.67
CA PHE A 87 -1.75 -2.70 10.15
C PHE A 87 -1.71 -1.59 9.11
N GLN A 88 -2.32 -0.45 9.42
CA GLN A 88 -2.40 0.68 8.48
C GLN A 88 -1.19 1.61 8.66
N ILE A 89 -0.54 1.93 7.55
CA ILE A 89 0.66 2.78 7.53
C ILE A 89 0.52 3.80 6.42
N ASP A 90 0.82 5.06 6.73
CA ASP A 90 0.94 6.09 5.68
C ASP A 90 2.40 6.11 5.21
N ALA A 91 2.60 6.29 3.89
CA ALA A 91 3.95 6.17 3.31
C ALA A 91 4.93 7.22 3.82
N ASP A 92 4.45 8.34 4.33
CA ASP A 92 5.28 9.43 4.84
C ASP A 92 5.61 9.31 6.35
N GLU A 93 5.26 8.21 6.97
CA GLU A 93 5.55 7.97 8.39
C GLU A 93 6.85 7.20 8.63
#